data_3c32f4b481c477907568c319f7e024c3
#
_entry.id   3c32f4b481c477907568c319f7e024c3
#
_cell.length_a   1.000
_cell.length_b   1.000
_cell.length_c   1.000
_cell.angle_alpha   90.00
_cell.angle_beta   90.00
_cell.angle_gamma   90.00
#
_symmetry.space_group_name_H-M   'P 1'
#
loop_
_entity.id
_entity.type
_entity.pdbx_description
1 polymer ?
#
loop_
_entity_poly.entity_id
_entity_poly.type
_entity_poly.pdbx_seq_one_letter_code
_entity_poly.pdbx_strand_id
1 'polypeptide(L)'
;MTTGFKAVTPERAVQIMRAWAFHSWPMSVQDDIDVYTGLGFSPHPQEPQLFTSDTSPDEADSFFTSEGDQIDSVRTHLSNVVPKEERPAFRSQVRAAYARFVAAFTGVLGRPRSVKDGGGRFSSQWFLDNGVGVWVGAMTGSSRSPSSPRRWRASTRTTCAAGSRTTAPPTTHY
;
A
#
# COMPACT_ATOMS: atom_id res chain seq x y z
N MET A 1 10.47 18.04 -18.28
CA MET A 1 9.07 17.64 -18.51
C MET A 1 8.40 17.42 -17.17
N THR A 2 7.31 18.10 -16.91
CA THR A 2 6.54 17.93 -15.66
C THR A 2 5.88 16.57 -15.71
N THR A 3 6.27 15.66 -14.85
CA THR A 3 5.63 14.37 -14.72
C THR A 3 4.31 14.57 -14.00
N GLY A 4 3.22 14.71 -14.75
CA GLY A 4 1.89 14.94 -14.17
C GLY A 4 1.50 13.85 -13.17
N PHE A 5 0.60 14.17 -12.23
CA PHE A 5 0.05 13.18 -11.30
C PHE A 5 -0.84 12.18 -12.05
N LYS A 6 -0.56 10.89 -11.89
CA LYS A 6 -1.33 9.77 -12.44
C LYS A 6 -1.70 8.83 -11.31
N ALA A 7 -2.93 8.38 -11.30
CA ALA A 7 -3.40 7.38 -10.35
C ALA A 7 -4.20 6.31 -11.12
N VAL A 8 -4.20 5.09 -10.60
CA VAL A 8 -5.08 4.02 -11.11
C VAL A 8 -6.54 4.41 -10.88
N THR A 9 -7.46 3.74 -11.58
CA THR A 9 -8.89 3.93 -11.30
C THR A 9 -9.27 3.29 -9.96
N PRO A 10 -10.36 3.72 -9.31
CA PRO A 10 -10.85 3.08 -8.09
C PRO A 10 -11.14 1.58 -8.26
N GLU A 11 -11.65 1.17 -9.42
CA GLU A 11 -11.92 -0.23 -9.76
C GLU A 11 -10.63 -1.04 -9.82
N ARG A 12 -9.58 -0.48 -10.44
CA ARG A 12 -8.25 -1.11 -10.49
C ARG A 12 -7.63 -1.20 -9.09
N ALA A 13 -7.77 -0.17 -8.27
CA ALA A 13 -7.32 -0.20 -6.89
C ALA A 13 -8.02 -1.29 -6.07
N VAL A 14 -9.33 -1.46 -6.25
CA VAL A 14 -10.11 -2.55 -5.62
C VAL A 14 -9.66 -3.91 -6.14
N GLN A 15 -9.42 -4.07 -7.43
CA GLN A 15 -8.89 -5.32 -8.00
C GLN A 15 -7.55 -5.69 -7.35
N ILE A 16 -6.62 -4.74 -7.26
CA ILE A 16 -5.31 -4.91 -6.64
C ILE A 16 -5.49 -5.31 -5.16
N MET A 17 -6.26 -4.55 -4.40
CA MET A 17 -6.50 -4.82 -2.98
C MET A 17 -7.10 -6.22 -2.75
N ARG A 18 -8.12 -6.61 -3.53
CA ARG A 18 -8.81 -7.89 -3.38
C ARG A 18 -7.90 -9.09 -3.61
N ALA A 19 -6.94 -8.98 -4.51
CA ALA A 19 -6.02 -10.07 -4.84
C ALA A 19 -5.21 -10.55 -3.62
N TRP A 20 -4.88 -9.66 -2.70
CA TRP A 20 -4.20 -10.00 -1.45
C TRP A 20 -5.13 -10.09 -0.25
N ALA A 21 -6.10 -9.18 -0.13
CA ALA A 21 -6.98 -9.12 1.04
C ALA A 21 -7.82 -10.40 1.22
N PHE A 22 -8.19 -11.04 0.12
CA PHE A 22 -8.99 -12.28 0.13
C PHE A 22 -8.19 -13.53 -0.26
N HIS A 23 -6.88 -13.42 -0.39
CA HIS A 23 -6.01 -14.58 -0.55
C HIS A 23 -5.88 -15.37 0.76
N SER A 24 -5.49 -16.63 0.65
CA SER A 24 -5.15 -17.42 1.84
C SER A 24 -3.84 -16.93 2.45
N TRP A 25 -3.84 -16.60 3.73
CA TRP A 25 -2.66 -16.23 4.49
C TRP A 25 -2.37 -17.27 5.57
N PRO A 26 -1.09 -17.57 5.86
CA PRO A 26 0.11 -17.00 5.25
C PRO A 26 0.29 -17.39 3.78
N MET A 27 0.86 -16.48 2.98
CA MET A 27 1.22 -16.71 1.59
C MET A 27 2.68 -17.11 1.46
N SER A 28 3.00 -17.96 0.49
CA SER A 28 4.39 -18.18 0.08
C SER A 28 4.90 -17.03 -0.80
N VAL A 29 6.23 -16.89 -0.88
CA VAL A 29 6.88 -15.94 -1.80
C VAL A 29 6.44 -16.19 -3.25
N GLN A 30 6.32 -17.46 -3.66
CA GLN A 30 5.92 -17.79 -5.03
C GLN A 30 4.47 -17.39 -5.31
N ASP A 31 3.54 -17.66 -4.38
CA ASP A 31 2.13 -17.24 -4.53
C ASP A 31 2.02 -15.72 -4.71
N ASP A 32 2.81 -14.96 -3.96
CA ASP A 32 2.79 -13.50 -4.06
C ASP A 32 3.34 -12.99 -5.39
N ILE A 33 4.43 -13.58 -5.88
CA ILE A 33 4.96 -13.29 -7.24
C ILE A 33 3.90 -13.58 -8.30
N ASP A 34 3.17 -14.68 -8.17
CA ASP A 34 2.10 -15.07 -9.09
C ASP A 34 0.93 -14.07 -9.04
N VAL A 35 0.59 -13.57 -7.85
CA VAL A 35 -0.42 -12.51 -7.70
C VAL A 35 0.02 -11.22 -8.37
N TYR A 36 1.26 -10.75 -8.14
CA TYR A 36 1.79 -9.55 -8.80
C TYR A 36 1.76 -9.68 -10.31
N THR A 37 2.29 -10.78 -10.84
CA THR A 37 2.35 -11.01 -12.30
C THR A 37 0.98 -11.20 -12.91
N GLY A 38 0.06 -11.88 -12.22
CA GLY A 38 -1.34 -12.03 -12.62
C GLY A 38 -2.11 -10.71 -12.66
N LEU A 39 -1.70 -9.73 -11.86
CA LEU A 39 -2.21 -8.36 -11.89
C LEU A 39 -1.53 -7.48 -12.97
N GLY A 40 -0.54 -7.99 -13.70
CA GLY A 40 0.17 -7.26 -14.74
C GLY A 40 1.35 -6.43 -14.24
N PHE A 41 1.79 -6.60 -13.00
CA PHE A 41 3.03 -6.01 -12.52
C PHE A 41 4.22 -6.76 -13.12
N SER A 42 5.29 -6.04 -13.43
CA SER A 42 6.50 -6.63 -13.99
C SER A 42 7.57 -6.78 -12.91
N PRO A 43 8.13 -7.99 -12.71
CA PRO A 43 9.19 -8.20 -11.74
C PRO A 43 10.48 -7.48 -12.15
N HIS A 44 11.22 -6.97 -11.15
CA HIS A 44 12.53 -6.39 -11.39
C HIS A 44 13.54 -7.50 -11.74
N PRO A 45 14.40 -7.32 -12.79
CA PRO A 45 15.25 -8.40 -13.28
C PRO A 45 16.28 -8.95 -12.27
N GLN A 46 16.69 -8.13 -11.30
CA GLN A 46 17.74 -8.47 -10.33
C GLN A 46 17.21 -8.61 -8.90
N GLU A 47 16.01 -8.10 -8.62
CA GLU A 47 15.44 -8.07 -7.28
C GLU A 47 14.00 -8.61 -7.32
N PRO A 48 13.80 -9.93 -7.13
CA PRO A 48 12.52 -10.59 -7.35
C PRO A 48 11.39 -10.12 -6.43
N GLN A 49 11.71 -9.41 -5.33
CA GLN A 49 10.73 -8.80 -4.43
C GLN A 49 10.23 -7.43 -4.90
N LEU A 50 10.83 -6.87 -5.97
CA LEU A 50 10.46 -5.56 -6.50
C LEU A 50 9.69 -5.69 -7.81
N PHE A 51 8.72 -4.81 -8.01
CA PHE A 51 7.86 -4.79 -9.19
C PHE A 51 7.64 -3.37 -9.69
N THR A 52 7.51 -3.21 -11.00
CA THR A 52 7.00 -1.98 -11.62
C THR A 52 5.49 -2.06 -11.72
N SER A 53 4.81 -0.92 -11.59
CA SER A 53 3.35 -0.81 -11.67
C SER A 53 2.88 -0.08 -12.94
N ASP A 54 1.56 -0.07 -13.16
CA ASP A 54 0.93 0.68 -14.25
C ASP A 54 1.23 2.19 -14.20
N THR A 55 1.49 2.71 -13.00
CA THR A 55 1.79 4.13 -12.78
C THR A 55 3.27 4.45 -12.79
N SER A 56 4.14 3.44 -12.78
CA SER A 56 5.61 3.55 -12.78
C SER A 56 6.23 2.38 -13.55
N PRO A 57 6.12 2.38 -14.90
CA PRO A 57 6.59 1.26 -15.72
C PRO A 57 8.12 1.17 -15.78
N ASP A 58 8.82 2.27 -15.55
CA ASP A 58 10.28 2.36 -15.70
C ASP A 58 11.04 2.28 -14.36
N GLU A 59 10.35 2.32 -13.22
CA GLU A 59 10.95 2.29 -11.89
C GLU A 59 10.12 1.39 -10.96
N ALA A 60 10.78 0.43 -10.31
CA ALA A 60 10.11 -0.43 -9.34
C ALA A 60 9.60 0.40 -8.14
N ASP A 61 8.31 0.34 -7.91
CA ASP A 61 7.62 1.10 -6.87
C ASP A 61 6.81 0.21 -5.92
N SER A 62 6.60 -1.03 -6.28
CA SER A 62 5.82 -2.02 -5.54
C SER A 62 6.72 -3.16 -5.06
N PHE A 63 6.44 -3.72 -3.89
CA PHE A 63 7.27 -4.76 -3.31
C PHE A 63 6.55 -5.52 -2.19
N PHE A 64 7.10 -6.69 -1.86
CA PHE A 64 6.74 -7.43 -0.65
C PHE A 64 7.91 -7.52 0.34
N THR A 65 7.59 -7.84 1.58
CA THR A 65 8.55 -8.28 2.59
C THR A 65 8.21 -9.70 3.02
N SER A 66 9.23 -10.48 3.38
CA SER A 66 9.06 -11.88 3.78
C SER A 66 9.98 -12.24 4.94
N GLU A 67 9.56 -13.24 5.73
CA GLU A 67 10.40 -13.95 6.68
C GLU A 67 10.52 -15.41 6.21
N GLY A 68 11.72 -15.79 5.76
CA GLY A 68 11.92 -17.06 5.06
C GLY A 68 11.12 -17.11 3.76
N ASP A 69 10.29 -18.12 3.60
CA ASP A 69 9.43 -18.31 2.43
C ASP A 69 7.99 -17.78 2.63
N GLN A 70 7.72 -17.09 3.73
CA GLN A 70 6.41 -16.54 4.03
C GLN A 70 6.38 -15.02 3.91
N ILE A 71 5.32 -14.51 3.28
CA ILE A 71 5.10 -13.08 3.10
C ILE A 71 4.59 -12.45 4.40
N ASP A 72 5.24 -11.35 4.83
CA ASP A 72 4.77 -10.51 5.94
C ASP A 72 3.85 -9.41 5.46
N SER A 73 4.25 -8.72 4.40
CA SER A 73 3.48 -7.60 3.88
C SER A 73 3.73 -7.37 2.39
N VAL A 74 2.72 -6.82 1.76
CA VAL A 74 2.71 -6.43 0.35
C VAL A 74 2.46 -4.93 0.26
N ARG A 75 3.19 -4.26 -0.61
CA ARG A 75 3.01 -2.83 -0.90
C ARG A 75 2.88 -2.59 -2.39
N THR A 76 1.82 -1.90 -2.76
CA THR A 76 1.60 -1.45 -4.13
C THR A 76 1.36 0.05 -4.17
N HIS A 77 1.89 0.71 -5.17
CA HIS A 77 1.55 2.10 -5.45
C HIS A 77 0.30 2.17 -6.32
N LEU A 78 -0.63 3.03 -5.90
CA LEU A 78 -1.87 3.32 -6.64
C LEU A 78 -1.78 4.62 -7.44
N SER A 79 -0.65 5.29 -7.37
CA SER A 79 -0.32 6.48 -8.15
C SER A 79 1.19 6.57 -8.37
N ASN A 80 1.60 7.30 -9.41
CA ASN A 80 3.00 7.63 -9.59
C ASN A 80 3.53 8.49 -8.43
N VAL A 81 4.82 8.49 -8.31
CA VAL A 81 5.54 9.33 -7.35
C VAL A 81 5.76 10.72 -7.96
N VAL A 82 5.31 11.75 -7.24
CA VAL A 82 5.52 13.14 -7.64
C VAL A 82 6.83 13.67 -7.05
N PRO A 83 7.72 14.29 -7.84
CA PRO A 83 8.92 14.95 -7.35
C PRO A 83 8.62 15.95 -6.24
N LYS A 84 9.55 16.09 -5.30
CA LYS A 84 9.34 16.91 -4.09
C LYS A 84 8.95 18.35 -4.41
N GLU A 85 9.56 18.90 -5.44
CA GLU A 85 9.39 20.28 -5.91
C GLU A 85 7.98 20.52 -6.46
N GLU A 86 7.39 19.50 -7.07
CA GLU A 86 6.07 19.56 -7.70
C GLU A 86 4.91 19.21 -6.76
N ARG A 87 5.18 18.61 -5.60
CA ARG A 87 4.15 18.13 -4.65
C ARG A 87 3.11 19.17 -4.27
N PRO A 88 3.47 20.46 -4.03
CA PRO A 88 2.47 21.46 -3.69
C PRO A 88 1.38 21.63 -4.76
N ALA A 89 1.77 21.54 -6.04
CA ALA A 89 0.85 21.66 -7.17
C ALA A 89 -0.16 20.49 -7.27
N PHE A 90 0.23 19.29 -6.81
CA PHE A 90 -0.60 18.09 -6.91
C PHE A 90 -1.30 17.70 -5.61
N ARG A 91 -1.19 18.50 -4.55
CA ARG A 91 -1.77 18.21 -3.23
C ARG A 91 -3.26 17.88 -3.28
N SER A 92 -4.04 18.68 -4.00
CA SER A 92 -5.49 18.48 -4.15
C SER A 92 -5.82 17.20 -4.92
N GLN A 93 -5.05 16.88 -5.95
CA GLN A 93 -5.25 15.68 -6.77
C GLN A 93 -4.91 14.40 -5.98
N VAL A 94 -3.82 14.39 -5.21
CA VAL A 94 -3.44 13.29 -4.32
C VAL A 94 -4.53 13.06 -3.27
N ARG A 95 -5.06 14.14 -2.66
CA ARG A 95 -6.14 14.05 -1.67
C ARG A 95 -7.43 13.52 -2.29
N ALA A 96 -7.79 13.98 -3.48
CA ALA A 96 -8.97 13.50 -4.21
C ALA A 96 -8.84 12.03 -4.62
N ALA A 97 -7.66 11.59 -5.07
CA ALA A 97 -7.39 10.18 -5.37
C ALA A 97 -7.50 9.31 -4.11
N TYR A 98 -6.88 9.71 -3.01
CA TYR A 98 -7.01 9.03 -1.72
C TYR A 98 -8.47 8.87 -1.29
N ALA A 99 -9.27 9.93 -1.35
CA ALA A 99 -10.68 9.89 -0.96
C ALA A 99 -11.48 8.90 -1.83
N ARG A 100 -11.22 8.84 -3.14
CA ARG A 100 -11.85 7.88 -4.06
C ARG A 100 -11.46 6.43 -3.73
N PHE A 101 -10.20 6.17 -3.41
CA PHE A 101 -9.75 4.83 -3.02
C PHE A 101 -10.39 4.39 -1.70
N VAL A 102 -10.42 5.29 -0.69
CA VAL A 102 -11.08 5.01 0.59
C VAL A 102 -12.57 4.71 0.40
N ALA A 103 -13.27 5.47 -0.44
CA ALA A 103 -14.67 5.22 -0.74
C ALA A 103 -14.88 3.86 -1.42
N ALA A 104 -14.04 3.53 -2.41
CA ALA A 104 -14.10 2.25 -3.13
C ALA A 104 -13.79 1.06 -2.20
N PHE A 105 -12.77 1.16 -1.35
CA PHE A 105 -12.42 0.12 -0.38
C PHE A 105 -13.50 -0.03 0.69
N THR A 106 -14.11 1.08 1.14
CA THR A 106 -15.24 1.06 2.09
C THR A 106 -16.45 0.32 1.51
N GLY A 107 -16.70 0.46 0.20
CA GLY A 107 -17.76 -0.28 -0.49
C GLY A 107 -17.55 -1.80 -0.47
N VAL A 108 -16.32 -2.27 -0.36
CA VAL A 108 -15.97 -3.71 -0.36
C VAL A 108 -15.73 -4.25 1.05
N LEU A 109 -15.01 -3.49 1.88
CA LEU A 109 -14.51 -3.93 3.19
C LEU A 109 -15.33 -3.41 4.37
N GLY A 110 -16.32 -2.55 4.12
CA GLY A 110 -17.03 -1.83 5.17
C GLY A 110 -16.25 -0.62 5.68
N ARG A 111 -16.67 -0.08 6.83
CA ARG A 111 -16.05 1.12 7.41
C ARG A 111 -14.61 0.84 7.87
N PRO A 112 -13.67 1.77 7.61
CA PRO A 112 -12.32 1.63 8.14
C PRO A 112 -12.33 1.66 9.67
N ARG A 113 -11.49 0.86 10.30
CA ARG A 113 -11.33 0.82 11.76
C ARG A 113 -10.58 2.04 12.30
N SER A 114 -9.67 2.59 11.49
CA SER A 114 -8.88 3.76 11.86
C SER A 114 -8.74 4.68 10.66
N VAL A 115 -8.90 5.97 10.91
CA VAL A 115 -8.66 7.04 9.94
C VAL A 115 -7.74 8.07 10.59
N LYS A 116 -6.67 8.43 9.91
CA LYS A 116 -5.73 9.49 10.35
C LYS A 116 -5.64 10.54 9.26
N ASP A 117 -5.81 11.80 9.65
CA ASP A 117 -5.65 12.97 8.79
C ASP A 117 -4.92 14.05 9.58
N GLY A 118 -3.71 14.35 9.20
CA GLY A 118 -2.91 15.38 9.86
C GLY A 118 -1.49 15.51 9.30
N GLY A 119 -0.94 16.72 9.36
CA GLY A 119 0.44 16.98 8.93
C GLY A 119 0.72 16.66 7.45
N GLY A 120 -0.31 16.67 6.60
CA GLY A 120 -0.17 16.29 5.18
C GLY A 120 -0.05 14.79 4.95
N ARG A 121 -0.40 13.96 5.93
CA ARG A 121 -0.50 12.51 5.83
C ARG A 121 -1.93 12.07 6.04
N PHE A 122 -2.41 11.17 5.18
CA PHE A 122 -3.73 10.57 5.27
C PHE A 122 -3.55 9.07 5.31
N SER A 123 -4.31 8.36 6.14
CA SER A 123 -4.36 6.90 6.11
C SER A 123 -5.69 6.38 6.61
N SER A 124 -6.17 5.33 5.99
CA SER A 124 -7.31 4.53 6.42
C SER A 124 -6.90 3.08 6.53
N GLN A 125 -7.46 2.37 7.50
CA GLN A 125 -7.06 1.02 7.86
C GLN A 125 -8.29 0.16 8.11
N TRP A 126 -8.25 -1.05 7.57
CA TRP A 126 -9.24 -2.11 7.76
C TRP A 126 -8.55 -3.35 8.34
N PHE A 127 -9.26 -4.09 9.16
CA PHE A 127 -8.85 -5.40 9.62
C PHE A 127 -9.96 -6.38 9.25
N LEU A 128 -9.58 -7.45 8.53
CA LEU A 128 -10.50 -8.44 8.04
C LEU A 128 -10.58 -9.64 9.00
N ASP A 129 -11.68 -10.39 8.93
CA ASP A 129 -11.89 -11.56 9.79
C ASP A 129 -10.88 -12.68 9.54
N ASN A 130 -10.29 -12.73 8.34
CA ASN A 130 -9.19 -13.66 8.01
C ASN A 130 -7.83 -13.25 8.60
N GLY A 131 -7.77 -12.17 9.40
CA GLY A 131 -6.56 -11.67 10.03
C GLY A 131 -5.72 -10.74 9.16
N VAL A 132 -6.16 -10.41 7.96
CA VAL A 132 -5.43 -9.49 7.07
C VAL A 132 -5.74 -8.04 7.43
N GLY A 133 -4.71 -7.22 7.54
CA GLY A 133 -4.82 -5.77 7.63
C GLY A 133 -4.64 -5.13 6.26
N VAL A 134 -5.51 -4.18 5.91
CA VAL A 134 -5.44 -3.39 4.67
C VAL A 134 -5.25 -1.92 5.04
N TRP A 135 -4.28 -1.26 4.40
CA TRP A 135 -3.99 0.16 4.60
C TRP A 135 -3.98 0.90 3.28
N VAL A 136 -4.61 2.05 3.25
CA VAL A 136 -4.46 3.04 2.18
C VAL A 136 -3.88 4.30 2.80
N GLY A 137 -2.81 4.80 2.22
CA GLY A 137 -2.17 6.01 2.71
C GLY A 137 -1.73 6.93 1.58
N ALA A 138 -1.72 8.23 1.87
CA ALA A 138 -1.21 9.27 0.98
C ALA A 138 -0.42 10.32 1.77
N MET A 139 0.55 10.94 1.09
CA MET A 139 1.34 12.05 1.65
C MET A 139 1.35 13.22 0.70
N THR A 140 1.06 14.41 1.22
CA THR A 140 1.07 15.68 0.48
C THR A 140 2.05 16.70 1.05
N GLY A 141 2.66 16.42 2.21
CA GLY A 141 3.57 17.32 2.91
C GLY A 141 5.04 16.92 2.83
N SER A 142 5.94 17.90 3.01
CA SER A 142 7.35 17.62 3.30
C SER A 142 7.49 17.43 4.81
N SER A 143 7.47 16.20 5.31
CA SER A 143 7.86 15.97 6.69
C SER A 143 9.37 16.11 6.82
N ARG A 144 9.82 17.16 7.47
CA ARG A 144 11.19 17.21 8.01
C ARG A 144 11.24 16.21 9.18
N SER A 145 11.73 15.01 8.92
CA SER A 145 12.28 14.17 9.98
C SER A 145 13.80 14.29 9.92
N PRO A 146 14.48 14.70 11.02
CA PRO A 146 15.91 15.02 10.99
C PRO A 146 16.85 13.81 10.89
N SER A 147 16.37 12.58 10.79
CA SER A 147 17.20 11.41 11.03
C SER A 147 16.96 10.20 10.13
N SER A 148 16.66 10.39 8.83
CA SER A 148 16.72 9.25 7.90
C SER A 148 17.01 9.71 6.47
N PRO A 149 18.06 9.16 5.81
CA PRO A 149 18.39 9.49 4.42
C PRO A 149 17.48 8.79 3.40
N ARG A 150 16.28 8.33 3.80
CA ARG A 150 15.35 7.66 2.89
C ARG A 150 14.54 8.70 2.14
N ARG A 151 14.62 8.66 0.81
CA ARG A 151 13.82 9.46 -0.12
C ARG A 151 12.34 9.28 0.16
N TRP A 152 11.74 10.27 0.82
CA TRP A 152 10.29 10.31 1.02
C TRP A 152 9.61 10.78 -0.26
N ARG A 153 8.69 10.00 -0.74
CA ARG A 153 7.99 10.23 -2.01
C ARG A 153 6.49 10.43 -1.72
N ALA A 154 5.85 11.45 -2.29
CA ALA A 154 4.40 11.61 -2.22
C ALA A 154 3.76 10.59 -3.16
N SER A 155 2.98 9.66 -2.63
CA SER A 155 2.26 8.66 -3.39
C SER A 155 1.08 8.12 -2.57
N THR A 156 0.10 7.58 -3.25
CA THR A 156 -0.94 6.76 -2.64
C THR A 156 -0.52 5.30 -2.73
N ARG A 157 -0.55 4.58 -1.62
CA ARG A 157 -0.17 3.16 -1.56
C ARG A 157 -1.18 2.34 -0.79
N THR A 158 -1.28 1.08 -1.15
CA THR A 158 -1.98 0.04 -0.39
C THR A 158 -0.96 -0.90 0.22
N THR A 159 -1.21 -1.32 1.44
CA THR A 159 -0.43 -2.36 2.12
C THR A 159 -1.41 -3.40 2.67
N CYS A 160 -1.15 -4.67 2.36
CA CYS A 160 -1.80 -5.80 2.99
C CYS A 160 -0.75 -6.56 3.82
N ALA A 161 -1.09 -6.97 5.03
CA ALA A 161 -0.19 -7.72 5.90
C ALA A 161 -0.97 -8.71 6.77
N ALA A 162 -0.36 -9.84 7.09
CA ALA A 162 -0.88 -10.75 8.10
C ALA A 162 -0.93 -10.04 9.47
N GLY A 163 -2.07 -10.08 10.13
CA GLY A 163 -2.23 -9.54 11.48
C GLY A 163 -1.54 -10.45 12.49
N SER A 164 -0.48 -9.98 13.14
CA SER A 164 0.08 -10.67 14.31
C SER A 164 -0.96 -10.67 15.41
N ARG A 165 -1.56 -11.83 15.71
CA ARG A 165 -2.34 -12.00 16.94
C ARG A 165 -1.35 -12.07 18.09
N THR A 166 -1.18 -10.98 18.81
CA THR A 166 -0.54 -11.03 20.13
C THR A 166 -1.50 -11.77 21.06
N THR A 167 -1.31 -13.07 21.21
CA THR A 167 -1.94 -13.84 22.28
C THR A 167 -1.27 -13.42 23.59
N ALA A 168 -1.98 -12.63 24.37
CA ALA A 168 -1.59 -12.39 25.77
C ALA A 168 -1.59 -13.75 26.51
N PRO A 169 -0.56 -14.03 27.32
CA PRO A 169 -0.54 -15.28 28.10
C PRO A 169 -1.68 -15.25 29.13
N PRO A 170 -2.26 -16.42 29.49
CA PRO A 170 -3.29 -16.51 30.51
C PRO A 170 -2.70 -16.12 31.86
N THR A 171 -3.32 -15.15 32.49
CA THR A 171 -3.00 -14.75 33.87
C THR A 171 -3.43 -15.90 34.81
N THR A 172 -2.46 -16.65 35.31
CA THR A 172 -2.70 -17.65 36.34
C THR A 172 -2.80 -16.92 37.66
N HIS A 173 -3.99 -16.79 38.21
CA HIS A 173 -4.21 -16.43 39.59
C HIS A 173 -4.01 -17.67 40.48
N TYR A 174 -3.00 -17.61 41.36
CA TYR A 174 -2.93 -18.39 42.57
C TYR A 174 -3.42 -17.53 43.73
#